data_fe049c04712cfe564befd975bb09631a
#
_entry.id   fe049c04712cfe564befd975bb09631a
#
_cell.length_a   1.000
_cell.length_b   1.000
_cell.length_c   1.000
_cell.angle_alpha   90.00
_cell.angle_beta   90.00
_cell.angle_gamma   90.00
#
_symmetry.space_group_name_H-M   'P 1'
#
loop_
_entity.id
_entity.type
_entity.pdbx_description
1 polymer ?
#
loop_
_entity_poly.entity_id
_entity_poly.type
_entity_poly.pdbx_seq_one_letter_code
_entity_poly.pdbx_strand_id
1 'polypeptide(L)'
;MVLLSHISHIFRNFAAMSRYFITFSYDGTNYHGWQIQPNANTVQQELQRALSILLRKEIEVVGAGRTDTGVHARKMAAHFDWELKDQAALSSDEEKDMSAKKELLPISCDQMVYRLNRILPRDISVWDVFPVADDMHARFSATSRTYHYYIHTRKDPFERHFSLQINYPLDFNKMNEAAKYFLQHEDYAAFCKAGGDNKTTICHVTEAKWVQTSPTSWYFEITANRFLRNMVRAVVGTLIDVGRGKISMNQFLEILHQGTRSD
;
A
#
# COMPACT_ATOMS: atom_id res chain seq x y z
N MET A 1 -23.33 50.46 32.07
CA MET A 1 -23.68 50.57 30.66
C MET A 1 -22.66 49.72 29.90
N VAL A 2 -23.02 48.49 29.59
CA VAL A 2 -22.11 47.44 29.03
C VAL A 2 -22.39 47.33 27.53
N LEU A 3 -21.39 47.65 26.74
CA LEU A 3 -21.38 47.41 25.28
C LEU A 3 -21.04 45.95 25.03
N LEU A 4 -22.00 45.15 24.60
CA LEU A 4 -21.82 43.86 24.02
C LEU A 4 -21.48 44.06 22.53
N SER A 5 -20.19 43.95 22.20
CA SER A 5 -19.72 43.91 20.83
C SER A 5 -19.90 42.52 20.24
N HIS A 6 -20.46 42.48 19.08
CA HIS A 6 -20.71 41.39 18.18
C HIS A 6 -19.54 40.41 18.05
N ILE A 7 -19.70 39.18 18.52
CA ILE A 7 -18.92 38.05 18.07
C ILE A 7 -19.66 37.47 16.87
N SER A 8 -19.22 37.87 15.69
CA SER A 8 -19.63 37.25 14.45
C SER A 8 -19.18 35.79 14.49
N HIS A 9 -20.12 34.88 14.62
CA HIS A 9 -19.90 33.45 14.39
C HIS A 9 -19.47 33.26 12.93
N ILE A 10 -18.18 33.09 12.73
CA ILE A 10 -17.68 32.49 11.52
C ILE A 10 -17.99 30.96 11.66
N PHE A 11 -19.24 30.60 11.38
CA PHE A 11 -19.55 29.24 11.01
C PHE A 11 -18.87 29.04 9.66
N ARG A 12 -17.64 28.50 9.68
CA ARG A 12 -17.15 27.75 8.53
C ARG A 12 -18.13 26.58 8.42
N ASN A 13 -19.00 26.63 7.42
CA ASN A 13 -19.71 25.48 6.93
C ASN A 13 -18.62 24.44 6.50
N PHE A 14 -18.29 23.52 7.38
CA PHE A 14 -17.58 22.32 6.99
C PHE A 14 -18.60 21.52 6.19
N ALA A 15 -18.49 21.57 4.86
CA ALA A 15 -19.19 20.65 4.00
C ALA A 15 -18.89 19.24 4.55
N ALA A 16 -19.94 18.47 4.85
CA ALA A 16 -19.74 17.12 5.37
C ALA A 16 -19.03 16.31 4.30
N MET A 17 -17.85 15.79 4.60
CA MET A 17 -17.09 14.93 3.69
C MET A 17 -17.45 13.48 3.93
N SER A 18 -17.59 12.70 2.87
CA SER A 18 -17.75 11.26 2.95
C SER A 18 -16.51 10.60 2.41
N ARG A 19 -15.91 9.70 3.20
CA ARG A 19 -14.72 8.94 2.80
C ARG A 19 -15.11 7.64 2.13
N TYR A 20 -14.41 7.35 1.05
CA TYR A 20 -14.54 6.09 0.30
C TYR A 20 -13.21 5.36 0.22
N PHE A 21 -13.25 4.05 0.45
CA PHE A 21 -12.13 3.18 0.12
C PHE A 21 -12.30 2.62 -1.29
N ILE A 22 -11.17 2.46 -1.95
CA ILE A 22 -11.05 1.81 -3.25
C ILE A 22 -10.02 0.68 -3.13
N THR A 23 -10.38 -0.53 -3.55
CA THR A 23 -9.46 -1.68 -3.62
C THR A 23 -9.15 -2.00 -5.08
N PHE A 24 -7.89 -2.29 -5.35
CA PHE A 24 -7.41 -2.46 -6.72
C PHE A 24 -6.13 -3.29 -6.76
N SER A 25 -5.78 -3.76 -7.96
CA SER A 25 -4.52 -4.40 -8.30
C SER A 25 -3.80 -3.62 -9.39
N TYR A 26 -2.48 -3.79 -9.49
CA TYR A 26 -1.71 -3.24 -10.59
C TYR A 26 -0.43 -4.04 -10.89
N ASP A 27 -0.09 -4.08 -12.17
CA ASP A 27 1.23 -4.44 -12.65
C ASP A 27 2.12 -3.18 -12.62
N GLY A 28 3.13 -3.18 -11.75
CA GLY A 28 4.00 -2.03 -11.52
C GLY A 28 5.15 -1.90 -12.53
N THR A 29 5.25 -2.77 -13.54
CA THR A 29 6.37 -2.82 -14.49
C THR A 29 6.64 -1.46 -15.14
N ASN A 30 5.59 -0.73 -15.52
CA ASN A 30 5.68 0.55 -16.22
C ASN A 30 5.60 1.77 -15.29
N TYR A 31 5.66 1.56 -13.96
CA TYR A 31 5.46 2.63 -12.97
C TYR A 31 6.70 2.84 -12.10
N HIS A 32 6.95 4.09 -11.77
CA HIS A 32 7.98 4.49 -10.80
C HIS A 32 7.47 4.38 -9.35
N GLY A 33 6.70 3.33 -9.06
CA GLY A 33 6.09 3.04 -7.79
C GLY A 33 4.71 3.67 -7.61
N TRP A 34 4.24 3.65 -6.36
CA TRP A 34 2.93 4.16 -6.01
C TRP A 34 2.85 5.68 -6.08
N GLN A 35 3.73 6.37 -5.33
CA GLN A 35 3.57 7.78 -4.99
C GLN A 35 3.91 8.71 -6.15
N ILE A 36 3.08 9.74 -6.36
CA ILE A 36 3.31 10.82 -7.33
C ILE A 36 4.69 11.45 -7.10
N GLN A 37 5.43 11.60 -8.19
CA GLN A 37 6.76 12.19 -8.26
C GLN A 37 6.85 13.12 -9.50
N PRO A 38 7.67 14.16 -9.44
CA PRO A 38 7.95 14.96 -10.63
C PRO A 38 8.53 14.10 -11.76
N ASN A 39 8.02 14.28 -12.98
CA ASN A 39 8.52 13.65 -14.20
C ASN A 39 8.53 12.10 -14.21
N ALA A 40 7.64 11.46 -13.44
CA ALA A 40 7.56 10.02 -13.38
C ALA A 40 6.11 9.55 -13.41
N ASN A 41 5.81 8.55 -14.24
CA ASN A 41 4.51 7.89 -14.25
C ASN A 41 4.34 7.02 -12.98
N THR A 42 3.25 7.19 -12.26
CA THR A 42 2.99 6.50 -10.99
C THR A 42 1.56 5.99 -10.90
N VAL A 43 1.34 4.93 -10.14
CA VAL A 43 0.00 4.33 -10.00
C VAL A 43 -0.99 5.30 -9.35
N GLN A 44 -0.54 6.07 -8.34
CA GLN A 44 -1.37 7.08 -7.69
C GLN A 44 -1.86 8.15 -8.67
N GLN A 45 -0.99 8.61 -9.56
CA GLN A 45 -1.32 9.61 -10.58
C GLN A 45 -2.40 9.10 -11.53
N GLU A 46 -2.27 7.85 -12.02
CA GLU A 46 -3.27 7.26 -12.91
C GLU A 46 -4.62 7.08 -12.23
N LEU A 47 -4.62 6.63 -10.96
CA LEU A 47 -5.84 6.47 -10.20
C LEU A 47 -6.54 7.81 -9.92
N GLN A 48 -5.78 8.84 -9.53
CA GLN A 48 -6.30 10.20 -9.33
C GLN A 48 -6.87 10.77 -10.64
N ARG A 49 -6.15 10.61 -11.74
CA ARG A 49 -6.61 11.04 -13.06
C ARG A 49 -7.94 10.38 -13.44
N ALA A 50 -8.05 9.06 -13.27
CA ALA A 50 -9.25 8.32 -13.61
C ALA A 50 -10.46 8.73 -12.76
N LEU A 51 -10.26 8.89 -11.43
CA LEU A 51 -11.29 9.37 -10.51
C LEU A 51 -11.72 10.80 -10.85
N SER A 52 -10.77 11.69 -11.12
CA SER A 52 -11.06 13.09 -11.45
C SER A 52 -11.83 13.24 -12.77
N ILE A 53 -11.51 12.43 -13.78
CA ILE A 53 -12.29 12.35 -15.04
C ILE A 53 -13.70 11.87 -14.76
N LEU A 54 -13.84 10.78 -14.00
CA LEU A 54 -15.14 10.16 -13.73
C LEU A 54 -16.06 11.07 -12.92
N LEU A 55 -15.53 11.73 -11.90
CA LEU A 55 -16.28 12.56 -10.95
C LEU A 55 -16.33 14.05 -11.37
N ARG A 56 -15.63 14.41 -12.45
CA ARG A 56 -15.55 15.80 -12.98
C ARG A 56 -15.09 16.82 -11.93
N LYS A 57 -14.22 16.38 -11.03
CA LYS A 57 -13.63 17.19 -9.95
C LYS A 57 -12.25 16.63 -9.66
N GLU A 58 -11.31 17.47 -9.27
CA GLU A 58 -10.01 17.02 -8.79
C GLU A 58 -10.17 16.16 -7.53
N ILE A 59 -9.65 14.95 -7.56
CA ILE A 59 -9.73 13.97 -6.47
C ILE A 59 -8.33 13.59 -6.05
N GLU A 60 -8.02 13.82 -4.79
CA GLU A 60 -6.81 13.32 -4.16
C GLU A 60 -7.01 11.89 -3.64
N VAL A 61 -5.99 11.05 -3.80
CA VAL A 61 -6.01 9.66 -3.37
C VAL A 61 -4.86 9.37 -2.42
N VAL A 62 -5.16 8.75 -1.28
CA VAL A 62 -4.17 8.36 -0.28
C VAL A 62 -4.09 6.83 -0.18
N GLY A 63 -2.95 6.25 -0.55
CA GLY A 63 -2.74 4.81 -0.54
C GLY A 63 -2.37 4.23 0.84
N ALA A 64 -2.59 2.93 1.00
CA ALA A 64 -2.25 2.17 2.22
C ALA A 64 -0.74 2.11 2.51
N GLY A 65 0.10 2.33 1.52
CA GLY A 65 1.55 2.34 1.64
C GLY A 65 2.23 2.81 0.36
N ARG A 66 3.53 3.04 0.45
CA ARG A 66 4.39 3.34 -0.69
C ARG A 66 4.97 2.05 -1.22
N THR A 67 5.05 1.92 -2.53
CA THR A 67 5.78 0.86 -3.21
C THR A 67 6.86 1.48 -4.08
N ASP A 68 7.98 0.77 -4.21
CA ASP A 68 9.10 1.19 -5.07
C ASP A 68 8.80 0.93 -6.55
N THR A 69 9.64 1.47 -7.44
CA THR A 69 9.59 1.23 -8.89
C THR A 69 9.51 -0.26 -9.20
N GLY A 70 8.61 -0.66 -10.09
CA GLY A 70 8.45 -2.02 -10.54
C GLY A 70 7.78 -2.98 -9.55
N VAL A 71 7.34 -2.50 -8.37
CA VAL A 71 6.60 -3.33 -7.42
C VAL A 71 5.14 -3.44 -7.86
N HIS A 72 4.63 -4.67 -7.92
CA HIS A 72 3.24 -4.98 -8.24
C HIS A 72 2.39 -5.04 -6.98
N ALA A 73 1.07 -4.91 -7.12
CA ALA A 73 0.14 -5.20 -6.04
C ALA A 73 -1.00 -6.09 -6.55
N ARG A 74 -1.18 -7.24 -5.92
CA ARG A 74 -2.37 -8.08 -6.14
C ARG A 74 -3.60 -7.52 -5.48
N LYS A 75 -3.42 -6.84 -4.32
CA LYS A 75 -4.48 -6.15 -3.62
C LYS A 75 -3.88 -4.95 -2.88
N MET A 76 -4.31 -3.77 -3.23
CA MET A 76 -3.97 -2.53 -2.55
C MET A 76 -5.25 -1.76 -2.23
N ALA A 77 -5.22 -1.01 -1.14
CA ALA A 77 -6.30 -0.11 -0.78
C ALA A 77 -5.82 1.35 -0.81
N ALA A 78 -6.70 2.23 -1.20
CA ALA A 78 -6.53 3.66 -1.05
C ALA A 78 -7.86 4.27 -0.58
N HIS A 79 -7.84 5.53 -0.14
CA HIS A 79 -9.06 6.27 0.10
C HIS A 79 -9.04 7.59 -0.63
N PHE A 80 -10.22 8.11 -0.87
CA PHE A 80 -10.47 9.46 -1.35
C PHE A 80 -11.67 10.04 -0.62
N ASP A 81 -11.75 11.35 -0.59
CA ASP A 81 -12.85 12.09 0.04
C ASP A 81 -13.75 12.69 -1.05
N TRP A 82 -15.05 12.63 -0.80
CA TRP A 82 -16.07 13.26 -1.60
C TRP A 82 -16.78 14.32 -0.78
N GLU A 83 -16.71 15.58 -1.21
CA GLU A 83 -17.43 16.67 -0.56
C GLU A 83 -18.91 16.62 -0.92
N LEU A 84 -19.74 16.64 0.10
CA LEU A 84 -21.16 16.86 -0.03
C LEU A 84 -21.38 18.33 -0.40
N LYS A 85 -22.02 18.60 -1.53
CA LYS A 85 -22.48 19.97 -1.80
C LYS A 85 -23.61 20.28 -0.84
N ASP A 86 -23.48 21.39 -0.09
CA ASP A 86 -24.59 21.93 0.69
C ASP A 86 -25.79 22.14 -0.25
N GLN A 87 -26.83 21.34 -0.11
CA GLN A 87 -28.15 21.62 -0.72
C GLN A 87 -28.92 22.74 0.03
N ALA A 88 -28.23 23.70 0.61
CA ALA A 88 -28.83 24.84 1.26
C ALA A 88 -29.50 25.82 0.29
N ALA A 89 -29.71 25.48 -0.98
CA ALA A 89 -30.34 26.31 -1.99
C ALA A 89 -31.66 25.80 -2.55
N LEU A 90 -32.22 24.70 -2.04
CA LEU A 90 -33.54 24.22 -2.50
C LEU A 90 -34.48 23.96 -1.31
N SER A 91 -35.36 24.91 -1.10
CA SER A 91 -36.68 24.86 -0.44
C SER A 91 -36.75 24.54 1.05
N SER A 92 -37.15 25.55 1.82
CA SER A 92 -38.01 25.49 2.99
C SER A 92 -39.16 24.50 2.78
N ASP A 93 -39.40 23.66 3.81
CA ASP A 93 -40.51 22.77 4.05
C ASP A 93 -40.16 21.28 3.77
N GLU A 94 -39.62 20.66 4.80
CA GLU A 94 -39.99 19.37 5.34
C GLU A 94 -38.89 18.87 6.32
N GLU A 95 -39.10 19.14 7.60
CA GLU A 95 -38.47 18.40 8.68
C GLU A 95 -38.94 16.96 8.62
N LYS A 96 -38.11 16.08 8.11
CA LYS A 96 -38.23 14.62 8.37
C LYS A 96 -36.87 13.93 8.17
N ASP A 97 -36.43 13.35 9.27
CA ASP A 97 -35.41 12.27 9.37
C ASP A 97 -33.97 12.61 9.00
N MET A 98 -33.26 13.23 9.97
CA MET A 98 -31.82 13.55 9.88
C MET A 98 -30.89 12.33 9.93
N SER A 99 -31.38 11.08 9.92
CA SER A 99 -30.54 9.89 10.04
C SER A 99 -30.12 9.24 8.71
N ALA A 100 -30.58 9.71 7.54
CA ALA A 100 -30.47 8.96 6.29
C ALA A 100 -30.02 9.72 5.02
N LYS A 101 -29.56 10.98 5.11
CA LYS A 101 -29.04 11.66 3.89
C LYS A 101 -27.53 11.89 3.95
N LYS A 102 -26.76 10.80 3.97
CA LYS A 102 -25.37 10.83 3.52
C LYS A 102 -25.40 10.95 1.99
N GLU A 103 -25.13 12.14 1.45
CA GLU A 103 -25.16 12.36 0.00
C GLU A 103 -24.15 11.41 -0.65
N LEU A 104 -24.71 10.54 -1.47
CA LEU A 104 -24.01 9.51 -2.19
C LEU A 104 -23.21 10.16 -3.34
N LEU A 105 -22.14 9.52 -3.73
CA LEU A 105 -21.47 9.79 -5.01
C LEU A 105 -22.49 9.96 -6.14
N PRO A 106 -22.21 10.77 -7.18
CA PRO A 106 -23.13 11.00 -8.30
C PRO A 106 -23.49 9.73 -9.07
N ILE A 107 -22.79 8.65 -8.81
CA ILE A 107 -23.01 7.30 -9.36
C ILE A 107 -22.80 6.24 -8.28
N SER A 108 -23.42 5.08 -8.39
CA SER A 108 -23.22 3.98 -7.44
C SER A 108 -21.78 3.45 -7.45
N CYS A 109 -21.37 2.85 -6.36
CA CYS A 109 -20.01 2.25 -6.23
C CYS A 109 -19.75 1.21 -7.32
N ASP A 110 -20.73 0.35 -7.66
CA ASP A 110 -20.60 -0.64 -8.74
C ASP A 110 -20.39 0.03 -10.11
N GLN A 111 -21.13 1.11 -10.38
CA GLN A 111 -20.93 1.89 -11.59
C GLN A 111 -19.55 2.57 -11.62
N MET A 112 -19.04 3.01 -10.45
CA MET A 112 -17.69 3.53 -10.37
C MET A 112 -16.66 2.47 -10.74
N VAL A 113 -16.74 1.27 -10.16
CA VAL A 113 -15.83 0.15 -10.49
C VAL A 113 -15.83 -0.12 -11.98
N TYR A 114 -17.03 -0.28 -12.58
CA TYR A 114 -17.17 -0.53 -14.02
C TYR A 114 -16.53 0.58 -14.87
N ARG A 115 -16.83 1.86 -14.57
CA ARG A 115 -16.37 2.99 -15.38
C ARG A 115 -14.88 3.26 -15.16
N LEU A 116 -14.36 3.13 -13.93
CA LEU A 116 -12.94 3.28 -13.66
C LEU A 116 -12.11 2.27 -14.44
N ASN A 117 -12.53 1.01 -14.49
CA ASN A 117 -11.86 -0.04 -15.27
C ASN A 117 -11.89 0.20 -16.80
N ARG A 118 -12.72 1.11 -17.28
CA ARG A 118 -12.72 1.53 -18.70
C ARG A 118 -11.83 2.76 -18.96
N ILE A 119 -11.56 3.57 -17.93
CA ILE A 119 -10.72 4.78 -18.01
C ILE A 119 -9.26 4.44 -17.72
N LEU A 120 -9.03 3.53 -16.76
CA LEU A 120 -7.71 3.11 -16.32
C LEU A 120 -6.98 2.33 -17.41
N PRO A 121 -5.65 2.41 -17.47
CA PRO A 121 -4.84 1.55 -18.33
C PRO A 121 -4.99 0.07 -17.91
N ARG A 122 -4.64 -0.85 -18.83
CA ARG A 122 -4.87 -2.30 -18.66
C ARG A 122 -4.08 -2.93 -17.50
N ASP A 123 -3.06 -2.26 -17.03
CA ASP A 123 -2.19 -2.69 -15.93
C ASP A 123 -2.67 -2.23 -14.54
N ILE A 124 -3.83 -1.55 -14.46
CA ILE A 124 -4.51 -1.20 -13.19
C ILE A 124 -5.95 -1.67 -13.27
N SER A 125 -6.41 -2.42 -12.26
CA SER A 125 -7.80 -2.91 -12.15
C SER A 125 -8.38 -2.61 -10.78
N VAL A 126 -9.50 -1.89 -10.76
CA VAL A 126 -10.30 -1.61 -9.55
C VAL A 126 -11.24 -2.77 -9.30
N TRP A 127 -11.34 -3.21 -8.04
CA TRP A 127 -12.17 -4.33 -7.64
C TRP A 127 -13.40 -3.88 -6.88
N ASP A 128 -13.25 -2.88 -6.02
CA ASP A 128 -14.34 -2.42 -5.19
C ASP A 128 -14.18 -0.95 -4.79
N VAL A 129 -15.30 -0.27 -4.59
CA VAL A 129 -15.40 1.07 -4.01
C VAL A 129 -16.52 1.03 -2.97
N PHE A 130 -16.26 1.48 -1.75
CA PHE A 130 -17.25 1.45 -0.68
C PHE A 130 -17.05 2.60 0.32
N PRO A 131 -18.14 3.11 0.93
CA PRO A 131 -18.07 4.13 1.94
C PRO A 131 -17.47 3.55 3.24
N VAL A 132 -16.74 4.38 3.96
CA VAL A 132 -16.17 4.06 5.27
C VAL A 132 -16.44 5.21 6.25
N ALA A 133 -16.19 4.99 7.53
CA ALA A 133 -16.24 6.06 8.52
C ALA A 133 -15.17 7.14 8.20
N ASP A 134 -15.48 8.41 8.49
CA ASP A 134 -14.65 9.54 8.06
C ASP A 134 -13.26 9.57 8.75
N ASP A 135 -13.11 8.88 9.88
CA ASP A 135 -11.83 8.69 10.60
C ASP A 135 -10.98 7.56 10.05
N MET A 136 -11.53 6.70 9.17
CA MET A 136 -10.79 5.60 8.55
C MET A 136 -9.74 6.13 7.56
N HIS A 137 -8.52 5.63 7.67
CA HIS A 137 -7.41 6.08 6.84
C HIS A 137 -6.68 4.89 6.22
N ALA A 138 -6.60 4.79 4.89
CA ALA A 138 -6.04 3.62 4.20
C ALA A 138 -4.64 3.21 4.73
N ARG A 139 -3.79 4.19 5.09
CA ARG A 139 -2.45 3.92 5.59
C ARG A 139 -2.41 3.61 7.09
N PHE A 140 -3.16 4.36 7.92
CA PHE A 140 -3.03 4.28 9.37
C PHE A 140 -4.01 3.28 10.00
N SER A 141 -5.15 3.03 9.36
CA SER A 141 -6.09 2.00 9.81
C SER A 141 -5.71 0.58 9.33
N ALA A 142 -4.72 0.46 8.45
CA ALA A 142 -4.21 -0.85 8.04
C ALA A 142 -3.41 -1.50 9.17
N THR A 143 -3.83 -2.68 9.60
CA THR A 143 -3.21 -3.44 10.70
C THR A 143 -1.98 -4.22 10.26
N SER A 144 -1.96 -4.72 9.01
CA SER A 144 -0.84 -5.48 8.46
C SER A 144 -0.67 -5.25 6.95
N ARG A 145 0.51 -5.60 6.44
CA ARG A 145 0.85 -5.67 5.02
C ARG A 145 1.57 -6.98 4.79
N THR A 146 1.28 -7.62 3.65
CA THR A 146 1.94 -8.85 3.22
C THR A 146 2.64 -8.61 1.90
N TYR A 147 3.89 -9.05 1.80
CA TYR A 147 4.66 -9.06 0.56
C TYR A 147 4.98 -10.48 0.16
N HIS A 148 4.85 -10.77 -1.14
CA HIS A 148 5.36 -11.98 -1.76
C HIS A 148 6.51 -11.60 -2.69
N TYR A 149 7.69 -12.20 -2.45
CA TYR A 149 8.84 -12.05 -3.34
C TYR A 149 9.05 -13.34 -4.11
N TYR A 150 8.74 -13.32 -5.41
CA TYR A 150 8.77 -14.51 -6.26
C TYR A 150 10.15 -14.76 -6.83
N ILE A 151 10.57 -16.01 -6.83
CA ILE A 151 11.78 -16.48 -7.51
C ILE A 151 11.50 -17.76 -8.30
N HIS A 152 12.26 -17.97 -9.37
CA HIS A 152 12.23 -19.20 -10.15
C HIS A 152 13.63 -19.63 -10.55
N THR A 153 13.88 -20.96 -10.67
CA THR A 153 15.19 -21.54 -10.94
C THR A 153 15.35 -22.01 -12.38
N ARG A 154 14.27 -22.04 -13.16
CA ARG A 154 14.27 -22.40 -14.58
C ARG A 154 13.85 -21.17 -15.39
N LYS A 155 14.61 -20.87 -16.47
CA LYS A 155 14.27 -19.75 -17.37
C LYS A 155 12.83 -19.89 -17.89
N ASP A 156 12.00 -18.87 -17.64
CA ASP A 156 10.63 -18.76 -18.11
C ASP A 156 10.35 -17.33 -18.60
N PRO A 157 10.04 -17.11 -19.90
CA PRO A 157 9.77 -15.80 -20.43
C PRO A 157 8.45 -15.19 -19.91
N PHE A 158 7.52 -15.98 -19.37
CA PHE A 158 6.27 -15.48 -18.79
C PHE A 158 6.44 -14.97 -17.35
N GLU A 159 7.48 -15.42 -16.65
CA GLU A 159 7.79 -15.00 -15.28
C GLU A 159 8.70 -13.75 -15.22
N ARG A 160 9.26 -13.28 -16.34
CA ARG A 160 10.34 -12.27 -16.39
C ARG A 160 10.01 -10.95 -15.69
N HIS A 161 8.73 -10.56 -15.55
CA HIS A 161 8.31 -9.32 -14.91
C HIS A 161 7.89 -9.51 -13.45
N PHE A 162 7.53 -10.73 -13.06
CA PHE A 162 6.90 -11.02 -11.77
C PHE A 162 7.75 -11.84 -10.82
N SER A 163 8.87 -12.43 -11.30
CA SER A 163 9.70 -13.36 -10.54
C SER A 163 11.17 -13.19 -10.87
N LEU A 164 12.03 -13.23 -9.86
CA LEU A 164 13.48 -13.17 -10.04
C LEU A 164 14.03 -14.55 -10.46
N GLN A 165 14.71 -14.61 -11.60
CA GLN A 165 15.41 -15.82 -12.01
C GLN A 165 16.69 -16.03 -11.17
N ILE A 166 16.83 -17.21 -10.58
CA ILE A 166 18.01 -17.66 -9.83
C ILE A 166 18.67 -18.80 -10.58
N ASN A 167 19.96 -18.65 -10.92
CA ASN A 167 20.70 -19.62 -11.75
C ASN A 167 21.67 -20.49 -10.92
N TYR A 168 21.47 -20.61 -9.63
CA TYR A 168 22.28 -21.41 -8.72
C TYR A 168 21.40 -22.11 -7.69
N PRO A 169 21.89 -23.22 -7.09
CA PRO A 169 21.12 -23.96 -6.09
C PRO A 169 20.92 -23.13 -4.82
N LEU A 170 19.77 -23.28 -4.19
CA LEU A 170 19.40 -22.67 -2.92
C LEU A 170 18.94 -23.75 -1.94
N ASP A 171 19.40 -23.66 -0.70
CA ASP A 171 18.93 -24.47 0.42
C ASP A 171 17.74 -23.78 1.10
N PHE A 172 16.53 -24.08 0.63
CA PHE A 172 15.30 -23.48 1.18
C PHE A 172 15.01 -23.88 2.63
N ASN A 173 15.54 -25.03 3.08
CA ASN A 173 15.39 -25.42 4.48
C ASN A 173 16.17 -24.46 5.39
N LYS A 174 17.44 -24.20 5.05
CA LYS A 174 18.24 -23.22 5.78
C LYS A 174 17.66 -21.81 5.70
N MET A 175 17.15 -21.42 4.50
CA MET A 175 16.49 -20.13 4.34
C MET A 175 15.24 -20.02 5.22
N ASN A 176 14.44 -21.08 5.37
CA ASN A 176 13.29 -21.13 6.25
C ASN A 176 13.68 -21.16 7.74
N GLU A 177 14.77 -21.83 8.10
CA GLU A 177 15.31 -21.76 9.47
C GLU A 177 15.73 -20.33 9.83
N ALA A 178 16.45 -19.65 8.94
CA ALA A 178 16.84 -18.25 9.14
C ALA A 178 15.59 -17.31 9.19
N ALA A 179 14.59 -17.55 8.35
CA ALA A 179 13.40 -16.72 8.31
C ALA A 179 12.61 -16.70 9.62
N LYS A 180 12.65 -17.78 10.41
CA LYS A 180 11.97 -17.84 11.73
C LYS A 180 12.48 -16.80 12.72
N TYR A 181 13.74 -16.38 12.62
CA TYR A 181 14.30 -15.38 13.52
C TYR A 181 13.68 -14.01 13.35
N PHE A 182 13.15 -13.68 12.16
CA PHE A 182 12.44 -12.43 11.95
C PHE A 182 11.14 -12.33 12.79
N LEU A 183 10.52 -13.44 13.17
CA LEU A 183 9.30 -13.44 13.98
C LEU A 183 9.55 -13.00 15.44
N GLN A 184 10.80 -13.07 15.90
CA GLN A 184 11.22 -12.74 17.27
C GLN A 184 12.05 -11.45 17.32
N HIS A 185 12.31 -10.85 16.15
CA HIS A 185 13.13 -9.65 16.02
C HIS A 185 12.26 -8.42 15.80
N GLU A 186 12.62 -7.30 16.39
CA GLU A 186 11.82 -6.07 16.31
C GLU A 186 12.53 -4.92 15.61
N ASP A 187 13.86 -4.78 15.79
CA ASP A 187 14.63 -3.67 15.23
C ASP A 187 15.25 -4.01 13.87
N TYR A 188 14.66 -3.53 12.80
CA TYR A 188 15.08 -3.79 11.43
C TYR A 188 15.99 -2.72 10.84
N ALA A 189 16.77 -2.00 11.66
CA ALA A 189 17.71 -0.98 11.18
C ALA A 189 18.70 -1.53 10.16
N ALA A 190 19.22 -2.75 10.35
CA ALA A 190 20.12 -3.44 9.42
C ALA A 190 19.52 -3.68 8.03
N PHE A 191 18.19 -3.73 7.91
CA PHE A 191 17.46 -3.96 6.66
C PHE A 191 16.85 -2.69 6.07
N CYS A 192 17.11 -1.53 6.67
CA CYS A 192 16.59 -0.24 6.23
C CYS A 192 17.59 0.47 5.31
N LYS A 193 17.10 1.00 4.17
CA LYS A 193 17.93 1.89 3.36
C LYS A 193 18.18 3.21 4.10
N ALA A 194 19.43 3.65 4.19
CA ALA A 194 19.81 4.92 4.80
C ALA A 194 19.11 6.12 4.11
N GLY A 195 18.91 7.22 4.87
CA GLY A 195 18.29 8.45 4.36
C GLY A 195 16.75 8.39 4.22
N GLY A 196 16.08 7.56 4.97
CA GLY A 196 14.61 7.55 5.07
C GLY A 196 14.10 8.33 6.28
N ASP A 197 12.94 9.00 6.16
CA ASP A 197 12.23 9.72 7.25
C ASP A 197 11.56 8.73 8.23
N ASN A 198 12.27 7.71 8.67
CA ASN A 198 11.71 6.73 9.59
C ASN A 198 11.87 7.23 11.03
N LYS A 199 10.76 7.46 11.73
CA LYS A 199 10.76 7.81 13.17
C LYS A 199 11.25 6.65 14.04
N THR A 200 11.16 5.41 13.56
CA THR A 200 11.58 4.19 14.24
C THR A 200 11.88 3.11 13.22
N THR A 201 12.77 2.19 13.57
CA THR A 201 13.12 0.98 12.80
C THR A 201 12.41 -0.27 13.31
N ILE A 202 11.54 -0.11 14.31
CA ILE A 202 10.76 -1.20 14.89
C ILE A 202 9.64 -1.63 13.95
N CYS A 203 9.58 -2.93 13.68
CA CYS A 203 8.52 -3.59 12.91
C CYS A 203 8.16 -4.91 13.60
N HIS A 204 6.87 -5.25 13.62
CA HIS A 204 6.40 -6.53 14.15
C HIS A 204 6.07 -7.46 12.99
N VAL A 205 6.96 -8.40 12.70
CA VAL A 205 6.78 -9.43 11.66
C VAL A 205 5.99 -10.58 12.26
N THR A 206 4.88 -10.94 11.63
CA THR A 206 4.00 -12.02 12.07
C THR A 206 4.10 -13.26 11.19
N GLU A 207 4.63 -13.13 9.97
CA GLU A 207 4.84 -14.23 9.04
C GLU A 207 6.14 -13.99 8.26
N ALA A 208 6.98 -15.03 8.12
CA ALA A 208 8.20 -14.99 7.31
C ALA A 208 8.55 -16.43 6.88
N LYS A 209 8.31 -16.79 5.62
CA LYS A 209 8.55 -18.14 5.11
C LYS A 209 8.71 -18.20 3.60
N TRP A 210 9.48 -19.19 3.14
CA TRP A 210 9.55 -19.58 1.73
C TRP A 210 8.52 -20.67 1.45
N VAL A 211 7.73 -20.49 0.41
CA VAL A 211 6.68 -21.42 -0.02
C VAL A 211 6.97 -21.85 -1.45
N GLN A 212 7.02 -23.15 -1.66
CA GLN A 212 7.17 -23.76 -2.99
C GLN A 212 5.82 -23.77 -3.70
N THR A 213 5.78 -23.26 -4.93
CA THR A 213 4.58 -23.26 -5.79
C THR A 213 4.67 -24.28 -6.92
N SER A 214 5.88 -24.60 -7.35
CA SER A 214 6.17 -25.63 -8.35
C SER A 214 7.56 -26.21 -8.10
N PRO A 215 7.99 -27.26 -8.82
CA PRO A 215 9.35 -27.78 -8.69
C PRO A 215 10.46 -26.76 -8.94
N THR A 216 10.16 -25.67 -9.64
CA THR A 216 11.13 -24.64 -10.02
C THR A 216 10.77 -23.24 -9.54
N SER A 217 9.67 -23.05 -8.82
CA SER A 217 9.18 -21.73 -8.43
C SER A 217 8.84 -21.66 -6.95
N TRP A 218 9.19 -20.53 -6.33
CA TRP A 218 9.00 -20.25 -4.91
C TRP A 218 8.60 -18.81 -4.72
N TYR A 219 7.97 -18.50 -3.59
CA TYR A 219 7.89 -17.14 -3.12
C TYR A 219 8.26 -17.06 -1.63
N PHE A 220 8.83 -15.93 -1.25
CA PHE A 220 8.99 -15.56 0.15
C PHE A 220 7.78 -14.72 0.56
N GLU A 221 7.06 -15.18 1.58
CA GLU A 221 5.98 -14.44 2.21
C GLU A 221 6.49 -13.77 3.47
N ILE A 222 6.22 -12.48 3.59
CA ILE A 222 6.49 -11.73 4.82
C ILE A 222 5.31 -10.80 5.13
N THR A 223 4.80 -10.90 6.37
CA THR A 223 3.72 -10.06 6.88
C THR A 223 4.19 -9.29 8.11
N ALA A 224 3.92 -8.00 8.15
CA ALA A 224 4.24 -7.15 9.30
C ALA A 224 3.23 -6.00 9.44
N ASN A 225 3.20 -5.37 10.63
CA ASN A 225 2.42 -4.16 10.88
C ASN A 225 2.89 -2.98 10.00
N ARG A 226 4.18 -2.92 9.67
CA ARG A 226 4.81 -1.95 8.77
C ARG A 226 6.10 -2.51 8.18
N PHE A 227 6.57 -1.86 7.11
CA PHE A 227 7.88 -2.12 6.51
C PHE A 227 8.68 -0.82 6.37
N LEU A 228 9.99 -0.94 6.50
CA LEU A 228 10.95 0.13 6.22
C LEU A 228 11.27 0.18 4.72
N ARG A 229 11.83 1.30 4.28
CA ARG A 229 12.28 1.45 2.89
C ARG A 229 13.28 0.35 2.52
N ASN A 230 13.01 -0.36 1.43
CA ASN A 230 13.85 -1.46 0.91
C ASN A 230 13.96 -2.70 1.81
N MET A 231 13.24 -2.77 2.94
CA MET A 231 13.36 -3.84 3.94
C MET A 231 13.15 -5.23 3.34
N VAL A 232 12.08 -5.45 2.59
CA VAL A 232 11.76 -6.77 2.01
C VAL A 232 12.89 -7.24 1.08
N ARG A 233 13.44 -6.37 0.26
CA ARG A 233 14.55 -6.70 -0.64
C ARG A 233 15.82 -7.06 0.13
N ALA A 234 16.14 -6.34 1.20
CA ALA A 234 17.30 -6.62 2.04
C ALA A 234 17.15 -7.97 2.76
N VAL A 235 15.98 -8.23 3.36
CA VAL A 235 15.64 -9.52 4.00
C VAL A 235 15.80 -10.67 3.01
N VAL A 236 15.19 -10.57 1.82
CA VAL A 236 15.28 -11.61 0.79
C VAL A 236 16.71 -11.82 0.32
N GLY A 237 17.46 -10.74 0.07
CA GLY A 237 18.87 -10.84 -0.34
C GLY A 237 19.72 -11.58 0.69
N THR A 238 19.56 -11.25 1.97
CA THR A 238 20.27 -11.92 3.08
C THR A 238 19.89 -13.41 3.18
N LEU A 239 18.59 -13.74 3.07
CA LEU A 239 18.13 -15.13 3.07
C LEU A 239 18.69 -15.92 1.87
N ILE A 240 18.77 -15.32 0.70
CA ILE A 240 19.38 -15.93 -0.48
C ILE A 240 20.88 -16.21 -0.22
N ASP A 241 21.60 -15.33 0.43
CA ASP A 241 23.02 -15.55 0.77
C ASP A 241 23.19 -16.67 1.80
N VAL A 242 22.25 -16.85 2.75
CA VAL A 242 22.18 -18.05 3.62
C VAL A 242 21.93 -19.31 2.78
N GLY A 243 20.96 -19.30 1.88
CA GLY A 243 20.60 -20.44 1.04
C GLY A 243 21.72 -20.88 0.09
N ARG A 244 22.57 -19.94 -0.34
CA ARG A 244 23.78 -20.20 -1.14
C ARG A 244 24.95 -20.70 -0.31
N GLY A 245 24.88 -20.63 1.01
CA GLY A 245 26.02 -20.88 1.89
C GLY A 245 27.10 -19.80 1.86
N LYS A 246 26.80 -18.59 1.36
CA LYS A 246 27.73 -17.46 1.37
C LYS A 246 27.95 -16.90 2.78
N ILE A 247 26.91 -16.91 3.60
CA ILE A 247 26.94 -16.58 5.01
C ILE A 247 26.42 -17.76 5.82
N SER A 248 27.07 -18.00 6.96
CA SER A 248 26.62 -18.98 7.92
C SER A 248 25.45 -18.47 8.73
N MET A 249 24.77 -19.35 9.47
CA MET A 249 23.69 -18.96 10.38
C MET A 249 24.18 -17.98 11.46
N ASN A 250 25.41 -18.14 11.97
CA ASN A 250 25.98 -17.22 12.96
C ASN A 250 26.18 -15.82 12.37
N GLN A 251 26.71 -15.72 11.15
CA GLN A 251 26.87 -14.45 10.45
C GLN A 251 25.51 -13.80 10.14
N PHE A 252 24.51 -14.59 9.80
CA PHE A 252 23.12 -14.09 9.63
C PHE A 252 22.60 -13.48 10.94
N LEU A 253 22.80 -14.15 12.09
CA LEU A 253 22.38 -13.64 13.39
C LEU A 253 23.16 -12.39 13.78
N GLU A 254 24.44 -12.30 13.46
CA GLU A 254 25.24 -11.08 13.65
C GLU A 254 24.65 -9.91 12.84
N ILE A 255 24.32 -10.11 11.54
CA ILE A 255 23.69 -9.08 10.72
C ILE A 255 22.34 -8.65 11.31
N LEU A 256 21.53 -9.62 11.77
CA LEU A 256 20.23 -9.36 12.36
C LEU A 256 20.33 -8.46 13.62
N HIS A 257 21.39 -8.66 14.43
CA HIS A 257 21.57 -7.95 15.72
C HIS A 257 22.44 -6.68 15.63
N GLN A 258 23.20 -6.47 14.56
CA GLN A 258 24.15 -5.34 14.45
C GLN A 258 23.50 -3.96 14.30
N GLY A 259 22.20 -3.87 14.01
CA GLY A 259 21.48 -2.59 13.95
C GLY A 259 21.93 -1.60 12.86
N THR A 260 22.98 -1.92 12.10
CA THR A 260 23.51 -1.10 10.99
C THR A 260 23.68 -1.95 9.74
N ARG A 261 23.24 -1.42 8.60
CA ARG A 261 23.47 -2.05 7.31
C ARG A 261 24.96 -1.92 6.94
N SER A 262 25.67 -3.04 6.82
CA SER A 262 26.91 -3.08 6.06
C SER A 262 26.57 -2.88 4.58
N ASP A 263 27.28 -2.01 3.89
CA ASP A 263 27.09 -1.62 2.49
C ASP A 263 27.09 -2.80 1.50
#